data_4a5401b2cfc9d3a6cf7af27294bf0ed7
#
_entry.id   4a5401b2cfc9d3a6cf7af27294bf0ed7
#
_cell.length_a   1.000
_cell.length_b   1.000
_cell.length_c   1.000
_cell.angle_alpha   90.00
_cell.angle_beta   90.00
_cell.angle_gamma   90.00
#
_symmetry.space_group_name_H-M   'P 1'
#
loop_
_entity.id
_entity.type
_entity.pdbx_description
1 polymer ?
#
loop_
_entity_poly.entity_id
_entity_poly.type
_entity_poly.pdbx_seq_one_letter_code
_entity_poly.pdbx_strand_id
1 'polypeptide(L)'
;FYWQELDGHPGLCSLAPHSKCVAAVTSLGNPLIWWLGSLCVIIGIIIAIVKHGDWRIWAVLAGFIGGWLPWAQYLHRTTFTFYSIVILPWIILAICYVGDHVRRRVSAGTWRITLAATLLPILLVSVFFYPIWTAMPVPYEFWLSHMWFKSWI
;
A
#
# COMPACT_ATOMS: atom_id res chain seq x y z
N PHE A 1 -9.57 -9.39 -9.30
CA PHE A 1 -9.95 -8.28 -10.19
C PHE A 1 -11.41 -8.48 -10.57
N TYR A 2 -12.30 -7.61 -10.14
CA TYR A 2 -13.71 -7.62 -10.54
C TYR A 2 -13.96 -6.31 -11.29
N TRP A 3 -14.64 -6.42 -12.43
CA TRP A 3 -15.03 -5.29 -13.24
C TRP A 3 -16.44 -5.54 -13.78
N GLN A 4 -17.34 -4.59 -13.57
CA GLN A 4 -18.68 -4.58 -14.13
C GLN A 4 -19.01 -3.19 -14.63
N GLU A 5 -19.41 -3.07 -15.90
CA GLU A 5 -20.02 -1.88 -16.45
C GLU A 5 -21.52 -1.88 -16.09
N LEU A 6 -21.98 -0.78 -15.54
CA LEU A 6 -23.36 -0.61 -15.07
C LEU A 6 -24.14 0.32 -16.01
N ASP A 7 -23.78 0.29 -17.29
CA ASP A 7 -24.46 1.09 -18.32
C ASP A 7 -25.95 0.71 -18.40
N GLY A 8 -26.83 1.68 -18.22
CA GLY A 8 -28.30 1.47 -18.27
C GLY A 8 -29.02 1.36 -16.91
N HIS A 9 -28.30 1.49 -15.77
CA HIS A 9 -28.89 1.53 -14.43
C HIS A 9 -28.79 2.94 -13.83
N PRO A 10 -29.64 3.91 -14.21
CA PRO A 10 -29.48 5.33 -13.82
C PRO A 10 -29.60 5.59 -12.30
N GLY A 11 -30.13 4.63 -11.54
CA GLY A 11 -30.23 4.77 -10.08
C GLY A 11 -29.01 4.37 -9.28
N LEU A 12 -28.06 3.63 -9.89
CA LEU A 12 -26.87 3.11 -9.18
C LEU A 12 -25.70 4.09 -9.16
N CYS A 13 -25.67 5.05 -10.07
CA CYS A 13 -24.62 6.07 -10.18
C CYS A 13 -25.20 7.46 -9.96
N SER A 14 -25.58 7.77 -8.74
CA SER A 14 -26.21 9.05 -8.37
C SER A 14 -25.33 10.29 -8.58
N LEU A 15 -24.01 10.11 -8.70
CA LEU A 15 -23.04 11.20 -8.78
C LEU A 15 -22.81 11.72 -10.22
N ALA A 16 -23.19 10.95 -11.25
CA ALA A 16 -23.03 11.38 -12.63
C ALA A 16 -24.04 10.63 -13.56
N PRO A 17 -25.26 11.13 -13.72
CA PRO A 17 -26.33 10.44 -14.46
C PRO A 17 -26.06 10.26 -15.96
N HIS A 18 -25.03 10.88 -16.52
CA HIS A 18 -24.70 10.82 -17.95
C HIS A 18 -23.31 10.21 -18.23
N SER A 19 -22.57 9.75 -17.21
CA SER A 19 -21.27 9.12 -17.39
C SER A 19 -21.36 7.61 -17.28
N LYS A 20 -20.44 6.90 -17.95
CA LYS A 20 -20.26 5.46 -17.76
C LYS A 20 -19.99 5.17 -16.29
N CYS A 21 -20.73 4.23 -15.74
CA CYS A 21 -20.61 3.82 -14.35
C CYS A 21 -19.93 2.46 -14.29
N VAL A 22 -19.02 2.31 -13.35
CA VAL A 22 -18.28 1.07 -13.17
C VAL A 22 -18.29 0.65 -11.70
N ALA A 23 -18.41 -0.64 -11.48
CA ALA A 23 -18.11 -1.25 -10.19
C ALA A 23 -16.88 -2.13 -10.37
N ALA A 24 -15.82 -1.83 -9.65
CA ALA A 24 -14.55 -2.56 -9.79
C ALA A 24 -13.95 -2.87 -8.42
N VAL A 25 -13.41 -4.06 -8.26
CA VAL A 25 -12.49 -4.38 -7.16
C VAL A 25 -11.09 -4.42 -7.73
N THR A 26 -10.29 -3.44 -7.37
CA THR A 26 -8.92 -3.33 -7.84
C THR A 26 -7.98 -3.82 -6.73
N SER A 27 -7.11 -4.76 -7.07
CA SER A 27 -6.13 -5.34 -6.12
C SER A 27 -4.94 -4.40 -5.87
N LEU A 28 -5.20 -3.11 -5.72
CA LEU A 28 -4.21 -2.10 -5.36
C LEU A 28 -4.29 -1.86 -3.85
N GLY A 29 -3.18 -2.05 -3.15
CA GLY A 29 -3.07 -1.62 -1.75
C GLY A 29 -2.87 -0.10 -1.66
N ASN A 30 -2.84 0.44 -0.42
CA ASN A 30 -2.52 1.86 -0.23
C ASN A 30 -1.09 2.16 -0.72
N PRO A 31 -0.91 2.99 -1.77
CA PRO A 31 0.40 3.24 -2.36
C PRO A 31 1.41 3.82 -1.38
N LEU A 32 0.95 4.69 -0.44
CA LEU A 32 1.83 5.32 0.54
C LEU A 32 2.41 4.31 1.52
N ILE A 33 1.64 3.29 1.91
CA ILE A 33 2.14 2.21 2.78
C ILE A 33 3.23 1.42 2.04
N TRP A 34 3.01 1.10 0.77
CA TRP A 34 3.97 0.35 -0.04
C TRP A 34 5.27 1.14 -0.26
N TRP A 35 5.18 2.42 -0.62
CA TRP A 35 6.36 3.26 -0.87
C TRP A 35 7.13 3.54 0.41
N LEU A 36 6.43 3.96 1.48
CA LEU A 36 7.06 4.17 2.78
C LEU A 36 7.69 2.89 3.33
N GLY A 37 6.98 1.77 3.20
CA GLY A 37 7.46 0.48 3.66
C GLY A 37 8.69 0.01 2.89
N SER A 38 8.71 0.15 1.57
CA SER A 38 9.88 -0.16 0.75
C SER A 38 11.10 0.69 1.15
N LEU A 39 10.88 1.99 1.39
CA LEU A 39 11.92 2.88 1.90
C LEU A 39 12.42 2.43 3.27
N CYS A 40 11.50 2.06 4.18
CA CYS A 40 11.87 1.59 5.52
C CYS A 40 12.61 0.24 5.49
N VAL A 41 12.30 -0.65 4.54
CA VAL A 41 13.07 -1.89 4.33
C VAL A 41 14.50 -1.56 3.90
N ILE A 42 14.69 -0.64 2.96
CA ILE A 42 16.03 -0.19 2.53
C ILE A 42 16.80 0.42 3.70
N ILE A 43 16.18 1.33 4.47
CA ILE A 43 16.78 1.91 5.67
C ILE A 43 17.11 0.82 6.68
N GLY A 44 16.22 -0.16 6.86
CA GLY A 44 16.42 -1.31 7.74
C GLY A 44 17.64 -2.13 7.35
N ILE A 45 17.85 -2.39 6.06
CA ILE A 45 19.05 -3.07 5.55
C ILE A 45 20.31 -2.28 5.91
N ILE A 46 20.30 -0.97 5.69
CA ILE A 46 21.45 -0.12 6.04
C ILE A 46 21.74 -0.18 7.54
N ILE A 47 20.69 -0.08 8.39
CA ILE A 47 20.85 -0.18 9.84
C ILE A 47 21.37 -1.56 10.24
N ALA A 48 20.89 -2.64 9.64
CA ALA A 48 21.34 -4.00 9.92
C ALA A 48 22.83 -4.19 9.60
N ILE A 49 23.31 -3.61 8.50
CA ILE A 49 24.72 -3.66 8.09
C ILE A 49 25.60 -2.83 9.04
N VAL A 50 25.13 -1.64 9.44
CA VAL A 50 25.91 -0.72 10.30
C VAL A 50 25.87 -1.13 11.76
N LYS A 51 24.75 -1.70 12.23
CA LYS A 51 24.51 -2.11 13.62
C LYS A 51 24.23 -3.60 13.71
N HIS A 52 25.25 -4.43 13.61
CA HIS A 52 25.16 -5.89 13.57
C HIS A 52 24.43 -6.57 14.75
N GLY A 53 24.17 -5.88 15.85
CA GLY A 53 23.66 -6.47 17.11
C GLY A 53 22.14 -6.44 17.30
N ASP A 54 21.37 -5.78 16.45
CA ASP A 54 19.91 -5.70 16.65
C ASP A 54 19.19 -6.84 15.90
N TRP A 55 18.84 -7.90 16.64
CA TRP A 55 18.14 -9.06 16.10
C TRP A 55 16.74 -8.73 15.49
N ARG A 56 16.10 -7.63 15.94
CA ARG A 56 14.74 -7.27 15.50
C ARG A 56 14.72 -6.94 14.01
N ILE A 57 15.69 -6.15 13.55
CA ILE A 57 15.74 -5.82 12.12
C ILE A 57 16.05 -7.06 11.27
N TRP A 58 16.91 -7.96 11.77
CA TRP A 58 17.19 -9.21 11.08
C TRP A 58 15.95 -10.11 10.98
N ALA A 59 15.13 -10.18 12.03
CA ALA A 59 13.86 -10.92 11.99
C ALA A 59 12.88 -10.32 10.96
N VAL A 60 12.75 -8.99 10.90
CA VAL A 60 11.91 -8.31 9.91
C VAL A 60 12.39 -8.56 8.49
N LEU A 61 13.70 -8.43 8.24
CA LEU A 61 14.29 -8.68 6.92
C LEU A 61 14.20 -10.14 6.52
N ALA A 62 14.41 -11.08 7.44
CA ALA A 62 14.25 -12.51 7.18
C ALA A 62 12.82 -12.86 6.77
N GLY A 63 11.82 -12.28 7.45
CA GLY A 63 10.41 -12.47 7.08
C GLY A 63 10.06 -11.82 5.73
N PHE A 64 10.57 -10.62 5.45
CA PHE A 64 10.40 -9.96 4.15
C PHE A 64 11.03 -10.79 3.03
N ILE A 65 12.29 -11.23 3.19
CA ILE A 65 13.00 -12.05 2.20
C ILE A 65 12.31 -13.41 2.05
N GLY A 66 11.93 -14.07 3.16
CA GLY A 66 11.24 -15.36 3.13
C GLY A 66 9.89 -15.29 2.43
N GLY A 67 9.17 -14.18 2.56
CA GLY A 67 7.92 -13.95 1.84
C GLY A 67 8.10 -13.62 0.36
N TRP A 68 9.23 -13.01 -0.02
CA TRP A 68 9.48 -12.58 -1.39
C TRP A 68 10.35 -13.55 -2.20
N LEU A 69 11.39 -14.13 -1.60
CA LEU A 69 12.40 -14.97 -2.27
C LEU A 69 11.81 -16.18 -3.00
N PRO A 70 10.78 -16.91 -2.49
CA PRO A 70 10.20 -18.01 -3.24
C PRO A 70 9.67 -17.63 -4.62
N TRP A 71 9.22 -16.38 -4.79
CA TRP A 71 8.71 -15.88 -6.07
C TRP A 71 9.80 -15.64 -7.10
N ALA A 72 11.04 -15.44 -6.67
CA ALA A 72 12.19 -15.30 -7.57
C ALA A 72 12.43 -16.56 -8.43
N GLN A 73 11.96 -17.74 -7.96
CA GLN A 73 12.03 -19.00 -8.72
C GLN A 73 10.99 -19.09 -9.85
N TYR A 74 9.96 -18.25 -9.80
CA TYR A 74 8.80 -18.29 -10.70
C TYR A 74 8.64 -17.04 -11.55
N LEU A 75 9.75 -16.42 -11.96
CA LEU A 75 9.76 -15.18 -12.74
C LEU A 75 9.01 -15.28 -14.08
N HIS A 76 8.83 -16.49 -14.60
CA HIS A 76 8.12 -16.74 -15.86
C HIS A 76 6.61 -16.95 -15.68
N ARG A 77 6.11 -17.02 -14.45
CA ARG A 77 4.68 -17.14 -14.16
C ARG A 77 4.05 -15.77 -13.93
N THR A 78 2.79 -15.64 -14.32
CA THR A 78 1.99 -14.46 -14.01
C THR A 78 1.92 -14.30 -12.48
N THR A 79 2.53 -13.23 -11.96
CA THR A 79 2.52 -12.91 -10.54
C THR A 79 1.34 -11.99 -10.25
N PHE A 80 0.39 -12.45 -9.45
CA PHE A 80 -0.75 -11.63 -9.08
C PHE A 80 -0.42 -10.76 -7.86
N THR A 81 -0.91 -9.54 -7.85
CA THR A 81 -0.66 -8.54 -6.79
C THR A 81 -1.09 -9.04 -5.40
N PHE A 82 -2.09 -9.93 -5.31
CA PHE A 82 -2.53 -10.46 -4.02
C PHE A 82 -1.47 -11.32 -3.31
N TYR A 83 -0.47 -11.87 -4.01
CA TYR A 83 0.64 -12.56 -3.35
C TYR A 83 1.49 -11.62 -2.50
N SER A 84 1.48 -10.33 -2.79
CA SER A 84 2.21 -9.33 -2.00
C SER A 84 1.69 -9.17 -0.57
N ILE A 85 0.48 -9.68 -0.26
CA ILE A 85 -0.09 -9.66 1.09
C ILE A 85 0.80 -10.37 2.12
N VAL A 86 1.57 -11.38 1.68
CA VAL A 86 2.47 -12.15 2.56
C VAL A 86 3.62 -11.28 3.09
N ILE A 87 4.07 -10.31 2.30
CA ILE A 87 5.17 -9.40 2.71
C ILE A 87 4.67 -8.16 3.44
N LEU A 88 3.37 -7.85 3.38
CA LEU A 88 2.79 -6.66 3.99
C LEU A 88 3.04 -6.54 5.50
N PRO A 89 2.88 -7.59 6.32
CA PRO A 89 3.19 -7.51 7.75
C PRO A 89 4.64 -7.10 8.02
N TRP A 90 5.58 -7.61 7.23
CA TRP A 90 7.00 -7.32 7.38
C TRP A 90 7.35 -5.89 6.95
N ILE A 91 6.67 -5.37 5.92
CA ILE A 91 6.76 -3.97 5.52
C ILE A 91 6.26 -3.06 6.64
N ILE A 92 5.12 -3.38 7.28
CA ILE A 92 4.59 -2.61 8.41
C ILE A 92 5.56 -2.65 9.59
N LEU A 93 6.12 -3.82 9.90
CA LEU A 93 7.11 -3.96 10.97
C LEU A 93 8.38 -3.16 10.66
N ALA A 94 8.81 -3.07 9.40
CA ALA A 94 9.93 -2.21 9.00
C ALA A 94 9.61 -0.72 9.25
N ILE A 95 8.40 -0.26 8.93
CA ILE A 95 7.94 1.10 9.22
C ILE A 95 7.96 1.35 10.74
N CYS A 96 7.44 0.43 11.54
CA CYS A 96 7.44 0.53 12.99
C CYS A 96 8.87 0.56 13.57
N TYR A 97 9.76 -0.27 13.06
CA TYR A 97 11.16 -0.33 13.50
C TYR A 97 11.88 0.98 13.21
N VAL A 98 11.79 1.49 11.98
CA VAL A 98 12.39 2.78 11.61
C VAL A 98 11.74 3.91 12.40
N GLY A 99 10.44 3.89 12.58
CA GLY A 99 9.70 4.85 13.40
C GLY A 99 10.19 4.88 14.85
N ASP A 100 10.40 3.71 15.51
CA ASP A 100 10.97 3.66 16.87
C ASP A 100 12.40 4.22 16.91
N HIS A 101 13.17 3.98 15.87
CA HIS A 101 14.54 4.51 15.74
C HIS A 101 14.56 6.05 15.64
N VAL A 102 13.61 6.63 14.89
CA VAL A 102 13.41 8.09 14.82
C VAL A 102 12.89 8.62 16.14
N ARG A 103 11.87 7.98 16.74
CA ARG A 103 11.27 8.39 18.01
C ARG A 103 12.28 8.58 19.12
N ARG A 104 13.31 7.71 19.20
CA ARG A 104 14.36 7.78 20.21
C ARG A 104 15.35 8.94 20.02
N ARG A 105 15.31 9.63 18.85
CA ARG A 105 16.27 10.68 18.49
C ARG A 105 15.65 12.07 18.44
N VAL A 106 14.31 12.17 18.51
CA VAL A 106 13.60 13.44 18.40
C VAL A 106 12.81 13.74 19.66
N SER A 107 12.42 15.00 19.85
CA SER A 107 11.57 15.41 20.95
C SER A 107 10.15 14.79 20.83
N ALA A 108 9.42 14.70 21.94
CA ALA A 108 8.06 14.19 21.94
C ALA A 108 7.12 15.01 21.04
N GLY A 109 7.33 16.33 20.97
CA GLY A 109 6.57 17.22 20.08
C GLY A 109 6.82 16.91 18.62
N THR A 110 8.11 16.84 18.23
CA THR A 110 8.52 16.49 16.86
C THR A 110 8.00 15.10 16.48
N TRP A 111 8.07 14.13 17.39
CA TRP A 111 7.54 12.79 17.12
C TRP A 111 6.05 12.80 16.82
N ARG A 112 5.23 13.54 17.61
CA ARG A 112 3.79 13.64 17.35
C ARG A 112 3.49 14.24 15.98
N ILE A 113 4.23 15.26 15.58
CA ILE A 113 4.09 15.89 14.26
C ILE A 113 4.48 14.88 13.16
N THR A 114 5.61 14.18 13.30
CA THR A 114 6.05 13.17 12.33
C THR A 114 5.03 12.06 12.19
N LEU A 115 4.50 11.56 13.30
CA LEU A 115 3.48 10.52 13.30
C LEU A 115 2.19 11.00 12.61
N ALA A 116 1.71 12.19 12.93
CA ALA A 116 0.53 12.78 12.29
C ALA A 116 0.76 13.02 10.79
N ALA A 117 1.93 13.56 10.42
CA ALA A 117 2.31 13.79 9.02
C ALA A 117 2.45 12.49 8.20
N THR A 118 2.68 11.36 8.86
CA THR A 118 2.71 10.04 8.22
C THR A 118 1.33 9.40 8.15
N LEU A 119 0.59 9.38 9.26
CA LEU A 119 -0.68 8.65 9.34
C LEU A 119 -1.82 9.38 8.63
N LEU A 120 -1.84 10.71 8.67
CA LEU A 120 -2.92 11.48 8.05
C LEU A 120 -2.98 11.29 6.53
N PRO A 121 -1.88 11.42 5.76
CA PRO A 121 -1.91 11.13 4.33
C PRO A 121 -2.28 9.67 4.01
N ILE A 122 -1.79 8.72 4.81
CA ILE A 122 -2.16 7.29 4.64
C ILE A 122 -3.67 7.12 4.82
N LEU A 123 -4.27 7.74 5.83
CA LEU A 123 -5.70 7.70 6.07
C LEU A 123 -6.48 8.35 4.91
N LEU A 124 -6.07 9.54 4.48
CA LEU A 124 -6.72 10.25 3.37
C LEU A 124 -6.68 9.43 2.06
N VAL A 125 -5.53 8.85 1.74
CA VAL A 125 -5.39 7.97 0.57
C VAL A 125 -6.22 6.69 0.75
N SER A 126 -6.30 6.12 1.95
CA SER A 126 -7.17 4.96 2.19
C SER A 126 -8.65 5.29 1.98
N VAL A 127 -9.11 6.45 2.43
CA VAL A 127 -10.49 6.92 2.19
C VAL A 127 -10.72 7.16 0.69
N PHE A 128 -9.76 7.77 0.00
CA PHE A 128 -9.85 8.00 -1.44
C PHE A 128 -9.95 6.69 -2.22
N PHE A 129 -9.15 5.66 -1.88
CA PHE A 129 -9.16 4.36 -2.55
C PHE A 129 -10.29 3.43 -2.09
N TYR A 130 -10.99 3.74 -0.99
CA TYR A 130 -12.01 2.88 -0.41
C TYR A 130 -13.10 2.44 -1.40
N PRO A 131 -13.66 3.33 -2.25
CA PRO A 131 -14.71 2.93 -3.19
C PRO A 131 -14.27 1.85 -4.18
N ILE A 132 -13.02 1.89 -4.66
CA ILE A 132 -12.51 0.91 -5.62
C ILE A 132 -12.03 -0.40 -4.97
N TRP A 133 -11.92 -0.43 -3.65
CA TRP A 133 -11.65 -1.68 -2.90
C TRP A 133 -12.94 -2.43 -2.57
N THR A 134 -14.06 -1.70 -2.47
CA THR A 134 -15.35 -2.24 -2.01
C THR A 134 -16.38 -2.40 -3.13
N ALA A 135 -15.98 -2.31 -4.39
CA ALA A 135 -16.86 -2.38 -5.57
C ALA A 135 -18.03 -1.38 -5.53
N MET A 136 -17.83 -0.22 -4.90
CA MET A 136 -18.87 0.82 -4.95
C MET A 136 -19.04 1.29 -6.40
N PRO A 137 -20.30 1.45 -6.87
CA PRO A 137 -20.56 2.04 -8.18
C PRO A 137 -20.02 3.47 -8.23
N VAL A 138 -19.08 3.74 -9.13
CA VAL A 138 -18.46 5.06 -9.30
C VAL A 138 -18.42 5.45 -10.76
N PRO A 139 -18.38 6.77 -11.09
CA PRO A 139 -18.14 7.22 -12.44
C PRO A 139 -16.79 6.72 -12.96
N TYR A 140 -16.71 6.38 -14.25
CA TYR A 140 -15.48 5.91 -14.89
C TYR A 140 -14.29 6.86 -14.68
N GLU A 141 -14.53 8.17 -14.81
CA GLU A 141 -13.50 9.21 -14.58
C GLU A 141 -12.97 9.19 -13.14
N PHE A 142 -13.87 8.94 -12.16
CA PHE A 142 -13.45 8.80 -10.77
C PHE A 142 -12.58 7.56 -10.59
N TRP A 143 -12.97 6.40 -11.16
CA TRP A 143 -12.16 5.20 -11.15
C TRP A 143 -10.79 5.44 -11.81
N LEU A 144 -10.76 6.12 -12.96
CA LEU A 144 -9.54 6.43 -13.70
C LEU A 144 -8.58 7.31 -12.87
N SER A 145 -9.10 8.23 -12.05
CA SER A 145 -8.28 9.08 -11.18
C SER A 145 -7.46 8.30 -10.13
N HIS A 146 -7.81 7.05 -9.86
CA HIS A 146 -7.06 6.15 -8.98
C HIS A 146 -5.96 5.39 -9.71
N MET A 147 -5.95 5.41 -11.03
CA MET A 147 -4.95 4.75 -11.88
C MET A 147 -3.76 5.70 -12.08
N TRP A 148 -2.94 5.85 -11.04
CA TRP A 148 -1.81 6.80 -11.06
C TRP A 148 -0.69 6.39 -12.02
N PHE A 149 -0.62 5.12 -12.38
CA PHE A 149 0.32 4.60 -13.37
C PHE A 149 -0.42 3.87 -14.47
N LYS A 150 0.04 4.04 -15.73
CA LYS A 150 -0.53 3.34 -16.90
C LYS A 150 -0.49 1.82 -16.77
N SER A 151 0.47 1.29 -16.00
CA SER A 151 0.60 -0.14 -15.73
C SER A 151 -0.45 -0.70 -14.75
N TRP A 152 -1.30 0.15 -14.20
CA TRP A 152 -2.39 -0.26 -13.30
C TRP A 152 -3.72 -0.48 -14.02
N ILE A 153 -3.79 -0.13 -15.32
CA ILE A 153 -4.99 -0.27 -16.18
C ILE A 153 -4.97 -1.60 -16.92
#